data_145fbe38d9ae28a50339b5de0bfafd16
#
_entry.id   145fbe38d9ae28a50339b5de0bfafd16
#
_cell.length_a   1.000
_cell.length_b   1.000
_cell.length_c   1.000
_cell.angle_alpha   90.00
_cell.angle_beta   90.00
_cell.angle_gamma   90.00
#
_symmetry.space_group_name_H-M   'P 1'
#
loop_
_entity.id
_entity.type
_entity.pdbx_description
1 polymer ?
#
loop_
_entity_poly.entity_id
_entity_poly.type
_entity_poly.pdbx_seq_one_letter_code
_entity_poly.pdbx_strand_id
1 'polypeptide(L)'
;MLRRLFKLALLCLIVYAGVQYIQHKTGAESVPSAIDHMKTEVNAQDAADFFENLITQGRELFQDTQDVLPDWNTSAESDQQTKQAEKPQLETPSEQTFSIYNIQMGDTKESVEKSQGKPQRVSLNEYGISWNTYHENYQNFVMVGYDSNNKVAALYTNQDLISSTDGIKSGSSKDSVLKTLGDPLDELTKGFVRYKFPDDRDYEVFKLDGNYVTVFFDKHENNTVTAMQIVTETLEDSKKDFYTDGSKELEEGFAYQLFDLTNASRVNNKLGILTWEDTVKVTAKKHSEDMAINNYFDHTNLDGESPFDRMLDDGIKYTMAGENLAYGQYSSIFAHEGLMNSLGHRENILQEGFTYLGVGVAFNEDEQPYYTENFITK
;
A
#
# COMPACT_ATOMS: atom_id res chain seq x y z
N MET A 1 -18.02 -10.47 28.26
CA MET A 1 -18.13 -9.35 29.21
C MET A 1 -16.83 -9.15 30.00
N LEU A 2 -16.26 -10.18 30.62
CA LEU A 2 -15.02 -10.09 31.42
C LEU A 2 -13.80 -9.60 30.61
N ARG A 3 -13.63 -10.03 29.34
CA ARG A 3 -12.55 -9.60 28.44
C ARG A 3 -12.64 -8.11 28.03
N ARG A 4 -13.85 -7.57 27.87
CA ARG A 4 -14.03 -6.13 27.58
C ARG A 4 -13.69 -5.28 28.80
N LEU A 5 -14.06 -5.74 29.99
CA LEU A 5 -13.69 -5.10 31.25
C LEU A 5 -12.17 -5.14 31.50
N PHE A 6 -11.52 -6.26 31.16
CA PHE A 6 -10.06 -6.39 31.27
C PHE A 6 -9.30 -5.49 30.29
N LYS A 7 -9.75 -5.43 29.01
CA LYS A 7 -9.17 -4.51 28.02
C LYS A 7 -9.38 -3.04 28.40
N LEU A 8 -10.54 -2.70 28.90
CA LEU A 8 -10.83 -1.34 29.39
C LEU A 8 -9.96 -0.99 30.61
N ALA A 9 -9.80 -1.93 31.55
CA ALA A 9 -8.94 -1.75 32.72
C ALA A 9 -7.46 -1.61 32.34
N LEU A 10 -6.99 -2.37 31.35
CA LEU A 10 -5.63 -2.28 30.84
C LEU A 10 -5.39 -0.95 30.13
N LEU A 11 -6.33 -0.51 29.29
CA LEU A 11 -6.27 0.80 28.62
C LEU A 11 -6.26 1.94 29.66
N CYS A 12 -7.10 1.87 30.67
CA CYS A 12 -7.10 2.85 31.77
C CYS A 12 -5.77 2.85 32.56
N LEU A 13 -5.15 1.68 32.74
CA LEU A 13 -3.84 1.58 33.39
C LEU A 13 -2.71 2.18 32.54
N ILE A 14 -2.73 1.97 31.22
CA ILE A 14 -1.78 2.53 30.27
C ILE A 14 -1.91 4.06 30.24
N VAL A 15 -3.14 4.57 30.12
CA VAL A 15 -3.41 6.02 30.15
C VAL A 15 -2.98 6.61 31.51
N TYR A 16 -3.29 5.94 32.60
CA TYR A 16 -2.89 6.39 33.96
C TYR A 16 -1.37 6.42 34.12
N ALA A 17 -0.66 5.39 33.69
CA ALA A 17 0.81 5.34 33.73
C ALA A 17 1.44 6.43 32.85
N GLY A 18 0.88 6.67 31.65
CA GLY A 18 1.29 7.76 30.76
C GLY A 18 1.12 9.14 31.41
N VAL A 19 -0.01 9.40 32.04
CA VAL A 19 -0.30 10.64 32.77
C VAL A 19 0.68 10.83 33.96
N GLN A 20 0.93 9.78 34.75
CA GLN A 20 1.88 9.85 35.86
C GLN A 20 3.32 10.11 35.41
N TYR A 21 3.75 9.51 34.31
CA TYR A 21 5.05 9.74 33.71
C TYR A 21 5.22 11.19 33.25
N ILE A 22 4.20 11.73 32.54
CA ILE A 22 4.21 13.10 32.07
C ILE A 22 4.25 14.08 33.25
N GLN A 23 3.42 13.86 34.27
CA GLN A 23 3.42 14.69 35.48
C GLN A 23 4.75 14.67 36.22
N HIS A 24 5.39 13.49 36.30
CA HIS A 24 6.70 13.35 36.95
C HIS A 24 7.82 14.06 36.15
N LYS A 25 7.79 14.00 34.81
CA LYS A 25 8.81 14.64 33.96
C LYS A 25 8.62 16.16 33.83
N THR A 26 7.39 16.64 33.80
CA THR A 26 7.08 18.06 33.57
C THR A 26 6.77 18.85 34.83
N GLY A 27 6.57 18.18 35.97
CA GLY A 27 6.13 18.83 37.21
C GLY A 27 4.69 19.39 37.16
N ALA A 28 3.91 18.99 36.15
CA ALA A 28 2.57 19.53 35.93
C ALA A 28 1.54 19.03 36.94
N GLU A 29 0.73 19.92 37.50
CA GLU A 29 -0.28 19.59 38.52
C GLU A 29 -1.59 19.02 37.92
N SER A 30 -1.78 19.10 36.58
CA SER A 30 -2.98 18.61 35.90
C SER A 30 -2.66 18.11 34.47
N VAL A 31 -3.50 17.22 33.93
CA VAL A 31 -3.40 16.66 32.57
C VAL A 31 -3.38 17.75 31.48
N PRO A 32 -4.27 18.77 31.50
CA PRO A 32 -4.20 19.86 30.53
C PRO A 32 -2.89 20.66 30.59
N SER A 33 -2.37 20.91 31.78
CA SER A 33 -1.09 21.59 31.99
C SER A 33 0.11 20.74 31.48
N ALA A 34 0.04 19.43 31.67
CA ALA A 34 1.06 18.49 31.16
C ALA A 34 1.10 18.46 29.62
N ILE A 35 -0.06 18.51 28.96
CA ILE A 35 -0.16 18.55 27.48
C ILE A 35 0.41 19.86 26.92
N ASP A 36 0.16 21.00 27.57
CA ASP A 36 0.72 22.28 27.14
C ASP A 36 2.25 22.36 27.34
N HIS A 37 2.78 21.76 28.41
CA HIS A 37 4.23 21.63 28.61
C HIS A 37 4.90 20.70 27.57
N MET A 38 4.25 19.61 27.18
CA MET A 38 4.75 18.73 26.11
C MET A 38 4.92 19.43 24.77
N LYS A 39 4.02 20.36 24.43
CA LYS A 39 4.11 21.13 23.18
C LYS A 39 5.31 22.10 23.14
N THR A 40 5.89 22.43 24.29
CA THR A 40 6.93 23.47 24.43
C THR A 40 8.32 22.93 24.79
N GLU A 41 8.44 21.76 25.44
CA GLU A 41 9.71 21.30 26.02
C GLU A 41 10.13 19.86 25.66
N VAL A 42 9.25 19.01 25.10
CA VAL A 42 9.58 17.63 24.74
C VAL A 42 9.87 17.56 23.23
N ASN A 43 11.09 17.11 22.88
CA ASN A 43 11.39 16.92 21.46
C ASN A 43 10.63 15.69 20.92
N ALA A 44 10.33 15.70 19.63
CA ALA A 44 9.54 14.64 18.97
C ALA A 44 10.13 13.25 19.12
N GLN A 45 11.46 13.14 19.30
CA GLN A 45 12.17 11.87 19.45
C GLN A 45 11.91 11.23 20.84
N ASP A 46 11.94 12.02 21.92
CA ASP A 46 11.65 11.52 23.27
C ASP A 46 10.21 11.03 23.42
N ALA A 47 9.27 11.63 22.68
CA ALA A 47 7.88 11.19 22.64
C ALA A 47 7.75 9.87 21.85
N ALA A 48 8.41 9.76 20.72
CA ALA A 48 8.42 8.54 19.91
C ALA A 48 9.03 7.35 20.67
N ASP A 49 10.19 7.54 21.32
CA ASP A 49 10.87 6.52 22.12
C ASP A 49 10.02 6.07 23.32
N PHE A 50 9.24 6.99 23.92
CA PHE A 50 8.30 6.64 24.98
C PHE A 50 7.16 5.75 24.48
N PHE A 51 6.56 6.08 23.33
CA PHE A 51 5.49 5.29 22.74
C PHE A 51 5.98 3.92 22.25
N GLU A 52 7.16 3.82 21.65
CA GLU A 52 7.79 2.54 21.28
C GLU A 52 8.03 1.64 22.48
N ASN A 53 8.56 2.19 23.60
CA ASN A 53 8.74 1.45 24.84
C ASN A 53 7.41 0.97 25.43
N LEU A 54 6.36 1.80 25.37
CA LEU A 54 5.02 1.45 25.86
C LEU A 54 4.40 0.31 25.05
N ILE A 55 4.56 0.35 23.73
CA ILE A 55 4.11 -0.69 22.79
C ILE A 55 4.88 -2.00 23.03
N THR A 56 6.20 -1.92 23.24
CA THR A 56 7.06 -3.07 23.49
C THR A 56 6.72 -3.74 24.83
N GLN A 57 6.53 -2.99 25.91
CA GLN A 57 6.08 -3.51 27.20
C GLN A 57 4.65 -4.08 27.13
N GLY A 58 3.78 -3.48 26.33
CA GLY A 58 2.45 -4.01 26.07
C GLY A 58 2.50 -5.36 25.34
N ARG A 59 3.43 -5.54 24.39
CA ARG A 59 3.65 -6.80 23.67
C ARG A 59 4.21 -7.91 24.59
N GLU A 60 5.18 -7.59 25.45
CA GLU A 60 5.73 -8.55 26.41
C GLU A 60 4.68 -9.05 27.40
N LEU A 61 3.83 -8.14 27.93
CA LEU A 61 2.70 -8.52 28.79
C LEU A 61 1.64 -9.36 28.05
N PHE A 62 1.52 -9.22 26.72
CA PHE A 62 0.59 -10.00 25.91
C PHE A 62 1.15 -11.40 25.59
N GLN A 63 2.47 -11.55 25.43
CA GLN A 63 3.11 -12.86 25.22
C GLN A 63 3.07 -13.72 26.47
N ASP A 64 3.30 -13.15 27.66
CA ASP A 64 3.22 -13.88 28.94
C ASP A 64 1.79 -14.38 29.28
N THR A 65 0.74 -13.80 28.67
CA THR A 65 -0.64 -14.24 28.89
C THR A 65 -1.12 -15.31 27.92
N GLN A 66 -0.37 -15.62 26.85
CA GLN A 66 -0.73 -16.71 25.93
C GLN A 66 -0.49 -18.11 26.52
N ASP A 67 0.46 -18.26 27.42
CA ASP A 67 0.79 -19.56 28.04
C ASP A 67 -0.19 -20.01 29.12
N VAL A 68 -1.19 -19.19 29.50
CA VAL A 68 -2.13 -19.47 30.61
C VAL A 68 -3.58 -19.69 30.14
N LEU A 69 -3.89 -19.66 28.86
CA LEU A 69 -5.24 -19.84 28.35
C LEU A 69 -5.46 -21.23 27.73
N PRO A 70 -6.54 -21.96 28.10
CA PRO A 70 -6.86 -23.23 27.45
C PRO A 70 -7.16 -23.02 25.96
N ASP A 71 -6.64 -23.92 25.17
CA ASP A 71 -6.79 -24.03 23.72
C ASP A 71 -8.28 -24.08 23.32
N TRP A 72 -8.82 -22.94 22.91
CA TRP A 72 -10.14 -22.86 22.28
C TRP A 72 -9.97 -22.78 20.76
N ASN A 73 -9.26 -23.77 20.24
CA ASN A 73 -9.18 -24.01 18.81
C ASN A 73 -10.44 -24.74 18.36
N THR A 74 -11.56 -24.04 18.31
CA THR A 74 -12.61 -24.40 17.36
C THR A 74 -12.35 -23.60 16.10
N SER A 75 -11.45 -24.13 15.29
CA SER A 75 -11.28 -23.80 13.89
C SER A 75 -12.64 -23.96 13.20
N ALA A 76 -13.30 -22.84 12.90
CA ALA A 76 -14.14 -22.80 11.73
C ALA A 76 -13.14 -22.93 10.56
N GLU A 77 -12.92 -24.17 10.10
CA GLU A 77 -12.25 -24.45 8.85
C GLU A 77 -13.02 -23.72 7.75
N SER A 78 -12.55 -22.53 7.38
CA SER A 78 -12.79 -22.03 6.04
C SER A 78 -11.90 -22.87 5.12
N ASP A 79 -12.45 -23.94 4.61
CA ASP A 79 -11.85 -24.84 3.64
C ASP A 79 -11.73 -24.12 2.28
N GLN A 80 -10.93 -23.05 2.24
CA GLN A 80 -10.36 -22.47 1.04
C GLN A 80 -8.83 -22.60 1.13
N GLN A 81 -8.34 -23.85 1.12
CA GLN A 81 -7.00 -24.09 0.61
C GLN A 81 -6.97 -23.62 -0.84
N THR A 82 -6.62 -22.37 -1.07
CA THR A 82 -6.30 -21.85 -2.39
C THR A 82 -5.21 -22.75 -2.93
N LYS A 83 -5.54 -23.52 -3.96
CA LYS A 83 -4.57 -24.38 -4.65
C LYS A 83 -3.37 -23.51 -4.99
N GLN A 84 -2.19 -23.87 -4.51
CA GLN A 84 -0.98 -23.10 -4.78
C GLN A 84 -0.73 -23.13 -6.29
N ALA A 85 -0.70 -21.95 -6.93
CA ALA A 85 -0.36 -21.83 -8.34
C ALA A 85 1.09 -22.30 -8.56
N GLU A 86 1.33 -22.92 -9.69
CA GLU A 86 2.68 -23.30 -10.08
C GLU A 86 3.53 -22.02 -10.30
N LYS A 87 4.68 -21.93 -9.64
CA LYS A 87 5.59 -20.81 -9.87
C LYS A 87 6.19 -20.94 -11.27
N PRO A 88 6.14 -19.89 -12.11
CA PRO A 88 6.71 -19.95 -13.45
C PRO A 88 8.23 -20.13 -13.40
N GLN A 89 8.75 -20.86 -14.37
CA GLN A 89 10.19 -20.86 -14.62
C GLN A 89 10.55 -19.53 -15.31
N LEU A 90 11.30 -18.67 -14.60
CA LEU A 90 11.73 -17.40 -15.14
C LEU A 90 12.97 -17.59 -16.03
N GLU A 91 12.91 -17.00 -17.21
CA GLU A 91 14.00 -17.01 -18.20
C GLU A 91 14.76 -15.67 -18.15
N THR A 92 16.04 -15.70 -18.47
CA THR A 92 16.81 -14.47 -18.65
C THR A 92 16.31 -13.75 -19.90
N PRO A 93 15.95 -12.45 -19.82
CA PRO A 93 15.48 -11.71 -20.98
C PRO A 93 16.55 -11.66 -22.08
N SER A 94 16.13 -11.68 -23.36
CA SER A 94 17.01 -11.77 -24.51
C SER A 94 17.25 -10.44 -25.23
N GLU A 95 16.30 -9.50 -25.13
CA GLU A 95 16.31 -8.25 -25.90
C GLU A 95 16.44 -7.01 -25.02
N GLN A 96 16.14 -7.12 -23.75
CA GLN A 96 16.12 -6.02 -22.77
C GLN A 96 16.76 -6.42 -21.44
N THR A 97 17.07 -5.44 -20.60
CA THR A 97 17.67 -5.68 -19.29
C THR A 97 16.72 -6.46 -18.37
N PHE A 98 15.42 -6.18 -18.43
CA PHE A 98 14.41 -6.77 -17.55
C PHE A 98 13.27 -7.43 -18.31
N SER A 99 12.71 -8.48 -17.70
CA SER A 99 11.38 -9.02 -17.99
C SER A 99 10.61 -9.24 -16.69
N ILE A 100 9.28 -9.22 -16.79
CA ILE A 100 8.38 -9.56 -15.70
C ILE A 100 7.50 -10.70 -16.16
N TYR A 101 7.53 -11.84 -15.45
CA TYR A 101 6.78 -13.06 -15.82
C TYR A 101 7.09 -13.54 -17.24
N ASN A 102 8.34 -13.41 -17.66
CA ASN A 102 8.85 -13.67 -19.03
C ASN A 102 8.19 -12.78 -20.12
N ILE A 103 7.52 -11.71 -19.72
CA ILE A 103 6.96 -10.70 -20.62
C ILE A 103 7.97 -9.57 -20.77
N GLN A 104 8.26 -9.15 -22.00
CA GLN A 104 9.15 -8.04 -22.32
C GLN A 104 8.37 -6.86 -22.95
N MET A 105 8.92 -5.66 -22.81
CA MET A 105 8.34 -4.48 -23.45
C MET A 105 8.31 -4.68 -24.97
N GLY A 106 7.19 -4.34 -25.60
CA GLY A 106 6.99 -4.55 -27.04
C GLY A 106 6.39 -5.90 -27.44
N ASP A 107 6.24 -6.84 -26.51
CA ASP A 107 5.50 -8.09 -26.74
C ASP A 107 4.07 -7.80 -27.21
N THR A 108 3.47 -8.72 -27.95
CA THR A 108 2.10 -8.54 -28.40
C THR A 108 1.10 -8.94 -27.31
N LYS A 109 -0.03 -8.27 -27.23
CA LYS A 109 -1.15 -8.66 -26.36
C LYS A 109 -1.55 -10.13 -26.60
N GLU A 110 -1.57 -10.55 -27.86
CA GLU A 110 -1.89 -11.95 -28.23
C GLU A 110 -0.88 -12.94 -27.60
N SER A 111 0.42 -12.62 -27.61
CA SER A 111 1.44 -13.48 -26.98
C SER A 111 1.27 -13.57 -25.48
N VAL A 112 0.98 -12.44 -24.82
CA VAL A 112 0.71 -12.39 -23.37
C VAL A 112 -0.56 -13.19 -23.03
N GLU A 113 -1.68 -12.95 -23.72
CA GLU A 113 -2.94 -13.67 -23.47
C GLU A 113 -2.83 -15.18 -23.80
N LYS A 114 -1.94 -15.57 -24.70
CA LYS A 114 -1.66 -16.97 -24.98
C LYS A 114 -0.94 -17.67 -23.81
N SER A 115 -0.07 -16.98 -23.10
CA SER A 115 0.67 -17.51 -21.95
C SER A 115 -0.06 -17.33 -20.62
N GLN A 116 -0.71 -16.19 -20.41
CA GLN A 116 -1.33 -15.80 -19.14
C GLN A 116 -2.86 -16.04 -19.10
N GLY A 117 -3.48 -16.32 -20.26
CA GLY A 117 -4.93 -16.33 -20.39
C GLY A 117 -5.51 -14.92 -20.51
N LYS A 118 -6.80 -14.79 -20.20
CA LYS A 118 -7.46 -13.47 -20.18
C LYS A 118 -7.20 -12.75 -18.87
N PRO A 119 -7.11 -11.39 -18.88
CA PRO A 119 -6.95 -10.64 -17.66
C PRO A 119 -8.17 -10.81 -16.73
N GLN A 120 -7.92 -10.87 -15.44
CA GLN A 120 -8.96 -10.94 -14.40
C GLN A 120 -9.68 -9.60 -14.26
N ARG A 121 -8.97 -8.50 -14.51
CA ARG A 121 -9.49 -7.13 -14.47
C ARG A 121 -8.81 -6.26 -15.52
N VAL A 122 -9.56 -5.27 -15.99
CA VAL A 122 -9.06 -4.19 -16.87
C VAL A 122 -9.50 -2.88 -16.26
N SER A 123 -8.56 -1.96 -15.97
CA SER A 123 -8.84 -0.69 -15.29
C SER A 123 -7.98 0.43 -15.87
N LEU A 124 -8.57 1.62 -16.03
CA LEU A 124 -7.87 2.81 -16.53
C LEU A 124 -6.75 3.22 -15.57
N ASN A 125 -5.62 3.67 -16.11
CA ASN A 125 -4.47 4.14 -15.33
C ASN A 125 -4.07 5.59 -15.67
N GLU A 126 -3.06 6.08 -14.96
CA GLU A 126 -2.50 7.42 -15.07
C GLU A 126 -1.93 7.79 -16.44
N TYR A 127 -1.70 6.82 -17.28
CA TYR A 127 -1.18 7.02 -18.66
C TYR A 127 -2.29 7.10 -19.70
N GLY A 128 -3.58 7.05 -19.30
CA GLY A 128 -4.71 7.03 -20.22
C GLY A 128 -4.87 5.72 -20.99
N ILE A 129 -4.15 4.67 -20.60
CA ILE A 129 -4.33 3.30 -21.06
C ILE A 129 -4.87 2.45 -19.91
N SER A 130 -5.12 1.16 -20.15
CA SER A 130 -5.61 0.28 -19.09
C SER A 130 -4.52 -0.68 -18.63
N TRP A 131 -4.43 -0.86 -17.30
CA TRP A 131 -3.81 -2.04 -16.73
C TRP A 131 -4.69 -3.27 -16.98
N ASN A 132 -4.11 -4.31 -17.54
CA ASN A 132 -4.70 -5.64 -17.66
C ASN A 132 -4.03 -6.50 -16.60
N THR A 133 -4.80 -6.90 -15.58
CA THR A 133 -4.28 -7.61 -14.40
C THR A 133 -4.43 -9.11 -14.59
N TYR A 134 -3.34 -9.85 -14.48
CA TYR A 134 -3.28 -11.30 -14.63
C TYR A 134 -2.81 -11.94 -13.32
N HIS A 135 -3.49 -12.97 -12.87
CA HIS A 135 -3.12 -13.72 -11.67
C HIS A 135 -3.99 -15.00 -11.51
N GLU A 136 -3.53 -15.94 -10.70
CA GLU A 136 -4.30 -17.07 -10.21
C GLU A 136 -4.61 -16.87 -8.71
N ASN A 137 -5.79 -16.36 -8.37
CA ASN A 137 -6.12 -15.96 -7.00
C ASN A 137 -5.04 -15.08 -6.37
N TYR A 138 -4.62 -14.04 -7.08
CA TYR A 138 -3.54 -13.11 -6.72
C TYR A 138 -2.15 -13.73 -6.56
N GLN A 139 -1.94 -14.99 -6.93
CA GLN A 139 -0.62 -15.58 -7.12
C GLN A 139 -0.14 -15.32 -8.55
N ASN A 140 1.17 -15.20 -8.74
CA ASN A 140 1.79 -14.84 -10.03
C ASN A 140 1.22 -13.54 -10.62
N PHE A 141 1.08 -12.55 -9.77
CA PHE A 141 0.43 -11.28 -10.08
C PHE A 141 1.28 -10.39 -11.00
N VAL A 142 0.72 -10.02 -12.14
CA VAL A 142 1.33 -9.06 -13.07
C VAL A 142 0.27 -8.15 -13.67
N MET A 143 0.60 -6.87 -13.79
CA MET A 143 -0.20 -5.87 -14.50
C MET A 143 0.50 -5.50 -15.81
N VAL A 144 -0.23 -5.53 -16.91
CA VAL A 144 0.28 -5.25 -18.26
C VAL A 144 -0.51 -4.13 -18.92
N GLY A 145 0.17 -3.05 -19.29
CA GLY A 145 -0.39 -1.97 -20.08
C GLY A 145 -0.02 -2.13 -21.57
N TYR A 146 -1.01 -1.93 -22.45
CA TYR A 146 -0.79 -2.03 -23.91
C TYR A 146 -0.97 -0.67 -24.58
N ASP A 147 -0.11 -0.38 -25.55
CA ASP A 147 -0.26 0.77 -26.44
C ASP A 147 -1.41 0.60 -27.46
N SER A 148 -1.62 1.62 -28.28
CA SER A 148 -2.63 1.60 -29.35
C SER A 148 -2.40 0.52 -30.44
N ASN A 149 -1.19 -0.08 -30.50
CA ASN A 149 -0.83 -1.15 -31.41
C ASN A 149 -0.91 -2.54 -30.75
N ASN A 150 -1.51 -2.63 -29.55
CA ASN A 150 -1.54 -3.84 -28.71
C ASN A 150 -0.14 -4.39 -28.40
N LYS A 151 0.83 -3.52 -28.18
CA LYS A 151 2.16 -3.85 -27.71
C LYS A 151 2.30 -3.52 -26.23
N VAL A 152 3.01 -4.36 -25.48
CA VAL A 152 3.33 -4.09 -24.07
C VAL A 152 4.09 -2.77 -23.97
N ALA A 153 3.51 -1.81 -23.30
CA ALA A 153 4.04 -0.47 -23.06
C ALA A 153 4.24 -0.17 -21.57
N ALA A 154 3.66 -0.99 -20.70
CA ALA A 154 3.86 -0.91 -19.26
C ALA A 154 3.75 -2.29 -18.61
N LEU A 155 4.59 -2.56 -17.60
CA LEU A 155 4.61 -3.78 -16.79
C LEU A 155 4.74 -3.42 -15.32
N TYR A 156 4.10 -4.21 -14.45
CA TYR A 156 4.30 -4.10 -13.00
C TYR A 156 4.08 -5.46 -12.32
N THR A 157 4.87 -5.72 -11.27
CA THR A 157 4.65 -6.81 -10.31
C THR A 157 5.19 -6.44 -8.93
N ASN A 158 4.53 -6.93 -7.87
CA ASN A 158 5.01 -6.93 -6.48
C ASN A 158 5.27 -8.37 -5.99
N GLN A 159 5.56 -9.29 -6.91
CA GLN A 159 5.86 -10.67 -6.59
C GLN A 159 7.19 -11.13 -7.24
N ASP A 160 7.66 -12.29 -6.86
CA ASP A 160 8.93 -12.85 -7.34
C ASP A 160 8.83 -13.35 -8.80
N LEU A 161 8.57 -12.38 -9.71
CA LEU A 161 8.41 -12.59 -11.16
C LEU A 161 9.41 -11.76 -11.99
N ILE A 162 10.34 -11.06 -11.33
CA ILE A 162 11.34 -10.19 -11.97
C ILE A 162 12.54 -11.04 -12.42
N SER A 163 12.94 -10.88 -13.66
CA SER A 163 14.15 -11.45 -14.22
C SER A 163 14.97 -10.39 -14.95
N SER A 164 16.30 -10.50 -14.90
CA SER A 164 17.19 -9.56 -15.58
C SER A 164 18.43 -10.26 -16.17
N THR A 165 19.10 -9.59 -17.11
CA THR A 165 20.39 -10.01 -17.66
C THR A 165 21.51 -10.00 -16.63
N ASP A 166 21.41 -9.11 -15.63
CA ASP A 166 22.46 -8.83 -14.65
C ASP A 166 22.20 -9.44 -13.28
N GLY A 167 21.19 -10.31 -13.18
CA GLY A 167 20.87 -11.07 -11.96
C GLY A 167 20.07 -10.28 -10.90
N ILE A 168 19.59 -9.07 -11.21
CA ILE A 168 18.65 -8.33 -10.35
C ILE A 168 17.30 -9.03 -10.38
N LYS A 169 16.70 -9.26 -9.19
CA LYS A 169 15.41 -9.93 -9.01
C LYS A 169 14.79 -9.51 -7.69
N SER A 170 13.60 -9.99 -7.37
CA SER A 170 13.01 -9.82 -6.04
C SER A 170 13.99 -10.29 -4.96
N GLY A 171 14.10 -9.50 -3.88
CA GLY A 171 15.04 -9.74 -2.80
C GLY A 171 16.50 -9.25 -3.05
N SER A 172 16.83 -8.73 -4.24
CA SER A 172 18.14 -8.07 -4.47
C SER A 172 18.27 -6.83 -3.59
N SER A 173 19.43 -6.59 -2.97
CA SER A 173 19.64 -5.40 -2.14
C SER A 173 19.69 -4.12 -2.97
N LYS A 174 19.25 -2.99 -2.38
CA LYS A 174 19.35 -1.65 -3.00
C LYS A 174 20.77 -1.35 -3.46
N ASP A 175 21.79 -1.65 -2.64
CA ASP A 175 23.19 -1.45 -2.98
C ASP A 175 23.61 -2.25 -4.22
N SER A 176 23.12 -3.50 -4.37
CA SER A 176 23.41 -4.31 -5.55
C SER A 176 22.76 -3.71 -6.80
N VAL A 177 21.52 -3.22 -6.68
CA VAL A 177 20.82 -2.55 -7.80
C VAL A 177 21.57 -1.31 -8.25
N LEU A 178 21.91 -0.40 -7.33
CA LEU A 178 22.66 0.83 -7.63
C LEU A 178 24.04 0.53 -8.23
N LYS A 179 24.74 -0.46 -7.69
CA LYS A 179 26.05 -0.87 -8.23
C LYS A 179 25.96 -1.40 -9.65
N THR A 180 24.87 -2.09 -9.98
CA THR A 180 24.68 -2.76 -11.27
C THR A 180 24.13 -1.82 -12.33
N LEU A 181 23.11 -1.02 -11.99
CA LEU A 181 22.40 -0.14 -12.93
C LEU A 181 23.01 1.27 -13.02
N GLY A 182 23.87 1.65 -12.06
CA GLY A 182 24.46 2.98 -11.99
C GLY A 182 23.57 3.99 -11.28
N ASP A 183 23.76 5.28 -11.62
CA ASP A 183 23.08 6.37 -10.95
C ASP A 183 21.60 6.44 -11.39
N PRO A 184 20.64 6.45 -10.44
CA PRO A 184 19.23 6.64 -10.74
C PRO A 184 18.93 8.08 -11.12
N LEU A 185 17.75 8.32 -11.67
CA LEU A 185 17.23 9.67 -11.92
C LEU A 185 16.86 10.37 -10.61
N ASP A 186 17.21 11.66 -10.52
CA ASP A 186 16.82 12.52 -9.40
C ASP A 186 15.53 13.29 -9.66
N GLU A 187 15.10 13.37 -10.92
CA GLU A 187 13.94 14.13 -11.35
C GLU A 187 13.30 13.55 -12.61
N LEU A 188 12.00 13.81 -12.79
CA LEU A 188 11.30 13.66 -14.06
C LEU A 188 11.02 15.04 -14.65
N THR A 189 11.19 15.18 -15.96
CA THR A 189 10.87 16.42 -16.67
C THR A 189 9.58 16.24 -17.47
N LYS A 190 8.58 17.14 -17.28
CA LYS A 190 7.36 17.23 -18.06
C LYS A 190 7.29 18.61 -18.71
N GLY A 191 7.44 18.65 -20.02
CA GLY A 191 7.55 19.92 -20.73
C GLY A 191 8.72 20.76 -20.22
N PHE A 192 8.43 21.89 -19.56
CA PHE A 192 9.42 22.79 -18.96
C PHE A 192 9.52 22.65 -17.45
N VAL A 193 8.76 21.77 -16.82
CA VAL A 193 8.72 21.56 -15.37
C VAL A 193 9.56 20.36 -14.98
N ARG A 194 10.38 20.51 -13.94
CA ARG A 194 11.17 19.44 -13.35
C ARG A 194 10.53 19.04 -12.02
N TYR A 195 10.21 17.78 -11.89
CA TYR A 195 9.67 17.18 -10.68
C TYR A 195 10.78 16.39 -9.98
N LYS A 196 11.37 17.00 -8.96
CA LYS A 196 12.43 16.37 -8.17
C LYS A 196 11.81 15.26 -7.31
N PHE A 197 12.43 14.08 -7.33
CA PHE A 197 12.05 13.00 -6.45
C PHE A 197 12.46 13.29 -4.99
N PRO A 198 11.68 12.83 -3.98
CA PRO A 198 12.07 12.93 -2.57
C PRO A 198 13.41 12.25 -2.29
N ASP A 199 14.23 12.83 -1.43
CA ASP A 199 15.55 12.29 -1.08
C ASP A 199 15.45 10.99 -0.24
N ASP A 200 14.33 10.82 0.51
CA ASP A 200 14.04 9.66 1.38
C ASP A 200 13.11 8.61 0.73
N ARG A 201 13.01 8.63 -0.59
CA ARG A 201 12.14 7.71 -1.35
C ARG A 201 12.51 6.24 -1.19
N ASP A 202 11.50 5.39 -1.26
CA ASP A 202 11.62 3.93 -1.18
C ASP A 202 11.73 3.25 -2.54
N TYR A 203 12.03 4.00 -3.58
CA TYR A 203 12.18 3.54 -4.95
C TYR A 203 13.31 4.26 -5.64
N GLU A 204 13.81 3.66 -6.71
CA GLU A 204 14.76 4.32 -7.62
C GLU A 204 14.26 4.17 -9.05
N VAL A 205 14.45 5.22 -9.84
CA VAL A 205 14.03 5.28 -11.25
C VAL A 205 15.26 5.29 -12.15
N PHE A 206 15.30 4.38 -13.10
CA PHE A 206 16.36 4.27 -14.09
C PHE A 206 15.81 4.45 -15.50
N LYS A 207 16.63 4.91 -16.42
CA LYS A 207 16.30 5.00 -17.83
C LYS A 207 17.13 3.96 -18.60
N LEU A 208 16.50 2.85 -18.98
CA LEU A 208 17.14 1.67 -19.57
C LEU A 208 16.34 1.17 -20.78
N ASP A 209 17.00 0.83 -21.87
CA ASP A 209 16.40 0.21 -23.06
C ASP A 209 15.20 1.00 -23.64
N GLY A 210 15.22 2.33 -23.54
CA GLY A 210 14.09 3.18 -23.96
C GLY A 210 12.87 3.11 -23.04
N ASN A 211 13.09 2.70 -21.77
CA ASN A 211 12.04 2.60 -20.76
C ASN A 211 12.45 3.33 -19.47
N TYR A 212 11.45 3.79 -18.71
CA TYR A 212 11.60 4.12 -17.29
C TYR A 212 11.37 2.85 -16.47
N VAL A 213 12.38 2.45 -15.70
CA VAL A 213 12.35 1.31 -14.80
C VAL A 213 12.34 1.83 -13.37
N THR A 214 11.24 1.66 -12.67
CA THR A 214 11.12 1.98 -11.25
C THR A 214 11.29 0.70 -10.44
N VAL A 215 12.28 0.68 -9.55
CA VAL A 215 12.55 -0.42 -8.63
C VAL A 215 12.13 0.03 -7.24
N PHE A 216 11.17 -0.65 -6.63
CA PHE A 216 10.69 -0.39 -5.28
C PHE A 216 11.43 -1.27 -4.27
N PHE A 217 11.70 -0.70 -3.09
CA PHE A 217 12.44 -1.38 -2.01
C PHE A 217 11.60 -1.44 -0.74
N ASP A 218 11.65 -2.56 -0.05
CA ASP A 218 11.00 -2.76 1.24
C ASP A 218 11.92 -2.34 2.38
N LYS A 219 11.61 -1.23 3.06
CA LYS A 219 12.35 -0.73 4.23
C LYS A 219 12.37 -1.72 5.39
N HIS A 220 11.33 -2.53 5.51
CA HIS A 220 11.18 -3.51 6.59
C HIS A 220 11.92 -4.82 6.32
N GLU A 221 12.35 -5.04 5.04
CA GLU A 221 13.11 -6.21 4.60
C GLU A 221 14.51 -5.81 4.09
N ASN A 222 15.22 -5.00 4.88
CA ASN A 222 16.60 -4.55 4.62
C ASN A 222 16.80 -3.81 3.27
N ASN A 223 15.82 -3.03 2.83
CA ASN A 223 15.83 -2.33 1.54
C ASN A 223 16.11 -3.29 0.37
N THR A 224 15.42 -4.40 0.31
CA THR A 224 15.47 -5.32 -0.83
C THR A 224 14.37 -5.02 -1.84
N VAL A 225 14.60 -5.38 -3.10
CA VAL A 225 13.62 -5.22 -4.19
C VAL A 225 12.35 -5.99 -3.85
N THR A 226 11.23 -5.27 -3.78
CA THR A 226 9.91 -5.82 -3.50
C THR A 226 8.97 -5.76 -4.71
N ALA A 227 9.10 -4.73 -5.55
CA ALA A 227 8.28 -4.54 -6.75
C ALA A 227 9.07 -3.87 -7.86
N MET A 228 8.54 -3.95 -9.07
CA MET A 228 9.12 -3.28 -10.25
C MET A 228 8.01 -2.80 -11.18
N GLN A 229 8.15 -1.56 -11.66
CA GLN A 229 7.36 -1.01 -12.75
C GLN A 229 8.28 -0.67 -13.92
N ILE A 230 7.88 -1.03 -15.14
CA ILE A 230 8.57 -0.66 -16.38
C ILE A 230 7.56 0.05 -17.28
N VAL A 231 7.90 1.23 -17.78
CA VAL A 231 7.05 2.04 -18.66
C VAL A 231 7.89 2.54 -19.83
N THR A 232 7.39 2.44 -21.05
CA THR A 232 8.11 2.99 -22.22
C THR A 232 8.26 4.50 -22.10
N GLU A 233 9.41 5.03 -22.55
CA GLU A 233 9.64 6.49 -22.64
C GLU A 233 8.48 7.18 -23.38
N THR A 234 8.03 6.60 -24.49
CA THR A 234 6.93 7.16 -25.30
C THR A 234 5.65 7.30 -24.47
N LEU A 235 5.33 6.30 -23.64
CA LEU A 235 4.12 6.33 -22.80
C LEU A 235 4.29 7.35 -21.67
N GLU A 236 5.41 7.35 -20.95
CA GLU A 236 5.70 8.32 -19.89
C GLU A 236 5.72 9.76 -20.45
N ASP A 237 6.35 9.99 -21.60
CA ASP A 237 6.45 11.31 -22.22
C ASP A 237 5.09 11.81 -22.78
N SER A 238 4.14 10.91 -23.04
CA SER A 238 2.77 11.28 -23.46
C SER A 238 1.94 11.89 -22.33
N LYS A 239 2.29 11.61 -21.09
CA LYS A 239 1.68 12.20 -19.88
C LYS A 239 2.16 13.64 -19.72
N LYS A 240 1.26 14.61 -19.84
CA LYS A 240 1.57 16.04 -19.93
C LYS A 240 2.16 16.61 -18.65
N ASP A 241 1.61 16.21 -17.51
CA ASP A 241 1.97 16.70 -16.19
C ASP A 241 2.32 15.54 -15.25
N PHE A 242 2.77 15.84 -14.04
CA PHE A 242 3.07 14.84 -13.03
C PHE A 242 1.80 14.10 -12.59
N TYR A 243 0.71 14.84 -12.36
CA TYR A 243 -0.61 14.28 -12.11
C TYR A 243 -1.38 14.20 -13.43
N THR A 244 -2.30 13.26 -13.53
CA THR A 244 -3.20 13.08 -14.67
C THR A 244 -4.57 13.64 -14.31
N ASP A 245 -5.21 14.31 -15.27
CA ASP A 245 -6.57 14.86 -15.09
C ASP A 245 -7.50 13.78 -14.52
N GLY A 246 -8.10 14.06 -13.37
CA GLY A 246 -9.02 13.17 -12.68
C GLY A 246 -10.29 12.93 -13.49
N SER A 247 -10.78 11.69 -13.44
CA SER A 247 -12.08 11.32 -14.00
C SER A 247 -12.68 10.20 -13.15
N LYS A 248 -14.01 10.00 -13.25
CA LYS A 248 -14.67 8.92 -12.52
C LYS A 248 -14.13 7.54 -12.90
N GLU A 249 -13.78 7.36 -14.18
CA GLU A 249 -13.17 6.12 -14.67
C GLU A 249 -11.77 5.91 -14.09
N LEU A 250 -10.99 6.99 -13.94
CA LEU A 250 -9.66 6.92 -13.33
C LEU A 250 -9.74 6.68 -11.82
N GLU A 251 -10.65 7.34 -11.11
CA GLU A 251 -10.93 7.09 -9.70
C GLU A 251 -11.30 5.61 -9.44
N GLU A 252 -12.18 5.08 -10.28
CA GLU A 252 -12.58 3.66 -10.19
C GLU A 252 -11.43 2.73 -10.56
N GLY A 253 -10.66 3.11 -11.59
CA GLY A 253 -9.46 2.39 -12.02
C GLY A 253 -8.44 2.29 -10.88
N PHE A 254 -8.12 3.40 -10.24
CA PHE A 254 -7.19 3.46 -9.11
C PHE A 254 -7.70 2.68 -7.89
N ALA A 255 -9.00 2.75 -7.60
CA ALA A 255 -9.60 1.99 -6.50
C ALA A 255 -9.48 0.47 -6.72
N TYR A 256 -9.77 -0.03 -7.92
CA TYR A 256 -9.62 -1.45 -8.24
C TYR A 256 -8.16 -1.89 -8.26
N GLN A 257 -7.25 -1.06 -8.77
CA GLN A 257 -5.82 -1.36 -8.76
C GLN A 257 -5.30 -1.48 -7.33
N LEU A 258 -5.64 -0.53 -6.44
CA LEU A 258 -5.21 -0.57 -5.05
C LEU A 258 -5.75 -1.82 -4.32
N PHE A 259 -6.99 -2.21 -4.58
CA PHE A 259 -7.56 -3.46 -4.09
C PHE A 259 -6.79 -4.70 -4.58
N ASP A 260 -6.47 -4.76 -5.89
CA ASP A 260 -5.75 -5.89 -6.47
C ASP A 260 -4.31 -5.98 -5.93
N LEU A 261 -3.63 -4.82 -5.79
CA LEU A 261 -2.29 -4.71 -5.21
C LEU A 261 -2.24 -5.16 -3.75
N THR A 262 -3.23 -4.74 -2.95
CA THR A 262 -3.40 -5.15 -1.56
C THR A 262 -3.57 -6.67 -1.46
N ASN A 263 -4.41 -7.28 -2.28
CA ASN A 263 -4.58 -8.73 -2.30
C ASN A 263 -3.33 -9.48 -2.79
N ALA A 264 -2.62 -8.95 -3.79
CA ALA A 264 -1.35 -9.52 -4.24
C ALA A 264 -0.29 -9.51 -3.13
N SER A 265 -0.18 -8.41 -2.36
CA SER A 265 0.72 -8.32 -1.21
C SER A 265 0.31 -9.28 -0.09
N ARG A 266 -0.99 -9.43 0.20
CA ARG A 266 -1.47 -10.40 1.20
C ARG A 266 -1.12 -11.83 0.83
N VAL A 267 -1.37 -12.23 -0.42
CA VAL A 267 -1.04 -13.58 -0.92
C VAL A 267 0.48 -13.83 -0.89
N ASN A 268 1.29 -12.82 -1.25
CA ASN A 268 2.75 -12.91 -1.15
C ASN A 268 3.21 -13.16 0.30
N ASN A 269 2.47 -12.62 1.28
CA ASN A 269 2.67 -12.82 2.71
C ASN A 269 1.86 -14.01 3.29
N LYS A 270 1.35 -14.91 2.44
CA LYS A 270 0.60 -16.14 2.81
C LYS A 270 -0.69 -15.88 3.58
N LEU A 271 -1.31 -14.74 3.37
CA LEU A 271 -2.58 -14.34 3.96
C LEU A 271 -3.75 -14.60 3.01
N GLY A 272 -4.95 -14.72 3.58
CA GLY A 272 -6.20 -14.81 2.81
C GLY A 272 -6.48 -13.53 2.03
N ILE A 273 -7.10 -13.67 0.84
CA ILE A 273 -7.56 -12.54 0.03
C ILE A 273 -8.76 -11.84 0.71
N LEU A 274 -8.84 -10.53 0.52
CA LEU A 274 -9.98 -9.72 0.91
C LEU A 274 -11.04 -9.75 -0.19
N THR A 275 -12.30 -9.73 0.21
CA THR A 275 -13.43 -9.59 -0.70
C THR A 275 -13.74 -8.11 -0.87
N TRP A 276 -13.96 -7.68 -2.12
CA TRP A 276 -14.47 -6.33 -2.40
C TRP A 276 -15.85 -6.12 -1.77
N GLU A 277 -16.05 -4.97 -1.08
CA GLU A 277 -17.32 -4.66 -0.43
C GLU A 277 -17.81 -3.29 -0.85
N ASP A 278 -18.89 -3.26 -1.65
CA ASP A 278 -19.40 -2.02 -2.26
C ASP A 278 -19.91 -1.00 -1.25
N THR A 279 -20.51 -1.44 -0.14
CA THR A 279 -20.97 -0.50 0.89
C THR A 279 -19.79 0.18 1.58
N VAL A 280 -18.73 -0.56 1.85
CA VAL A 280 -17.48 -0.04 2.42
C VAL A 280 -16.75 0.89 1.45
N LYS A 281 -16.75 0.55 0.14
CA LYS A 281 -16.25 1.43 -0.93
C LYS A 281 -16.94 2.79 -0.91
N VAL A 282 -18.27 2.81 -0.73
CA VAL A 282 -19.02 4.08 -0.73
C VAL A 282 -18.58 4.98 0.43
N THR A 283 -18.39 4.43 1.62
CA THR A 283 -17.89 5.19 2.78
C THR A 283 -16.46 5.68 2.55
N ALA A 284 -15.57 4.83 2.04
CA ALA A 284 -14.20 5.20 1.69
C ALA A 284 -14.16 6.31 0.63
N LYS A 285 -15.00 6.21 -0.41
CA LYS A 285 -15.10 7.22 -1.48
C LYS A 285 -15.59 8.58 -0.94
N LYS A 286 -16.61 8.61 -0.10
CA LYS A 286 -17.09 9.85 0.54
C LYS A 286 -15.97 10.55 1.32
N HIS A 287 -15.16 9.79 2.04
CA HIS A 287 -14.06 10.39 2.81
C HIS A 287 -12.93 10.91 1.90
N SER A 288 -12.56 10.18 0.84
CA SER A 288 -11.62 10.68 -0.16
C SER A 288 -12.13 11.96 -0.84
N GLU A 289 -13.42 12.03 -1.16
CA GLU A 289 -14.05 13.23 -1.72
C GLU A 289 -14.06 14.40 -0.73
N ASP A 290 -14.37 14.15 0.53
CA ASP A 290 -14.35 15.16 1.58
C ASP A 290 -12.94 15.75 1.77
N MET A 291 -11.92 14.90 1.87
CA MET A 291 -10.53 15.33 1.96
C MET A 291 -10.11 16.15 0.71
N ALA A 292 -10.44 15.67 -0.49
CA ALA A 292 -10.07 16.30 -1.74
C ALA A 292 -10.73 17.67 -1.94
N ILE A 293 -12.01 17.81 -1.65
CA ILE A 293 -12.78 19.05 -1.79
C ILE A 293 -12.34 20.10 -0.78
N ASN A 294 -12.06 19.68 0.45
CA ASN A 294 -11.72 20.57 1.55
C ASN A 294 -10.21 20.74 1.78
N ASN A 295 -9.36 20.10 0.97
CA ASN A 295 -7.90 20.17 1.02
C ASN A 295 -7.34 19.88 2.41
N TYR A 296 -7.76 18.78 3.04
CA TYR A 296 -7.18 18.27 4.28
C TYR A 296 -6.81 16.80 4.13
N PHE A 297 -6.00 16.28 5.06
CA PHE A 297 -5.59 14.87 5.08
C PHE A 297 -5.55 14.39 6.53
N ASP A 298 -6.59 13.67 6.96
CA ASP A 298 -6.74 13.16 8.33
C ASP A 298 -7.74 11.99 8.33
N HIS A 299 -7.59 11.07 9.27
CA HIS A 299 -8.57 10.01 9.53
C HIS A 299 -9.91 10.54 10.08
N THR A 300 -9.87 11.66 10.79
CA THR A 300 -11.06 12.34 11.31
C THR A 300 -11.57 13.36 10.29
N ASN A 301 -12.85 13.30 9.92
CA ASN A 301 -13.43 14.27 9.01
C ASN A 301 -13.68 15.62 9.69
N LEU A 302 -14.09 16.64 8.92
CA LEU A 302 -14.32 17.99 9.45
C LEU A 302 -15.50 18.09 10.42
N ASP A 303 -16.39 17.11 10.44
CA ASP A 303 -17.50 17.00 11.40
C ASP A 303 -17.06 16.30 12.70
N GLY A 304 -15.80 15.85 12.80
CA GLY A 304 -15.23 15.18 13.97
C GLY A 304 -15.47 13.68 14.01
N GLU A 305 -15.94 13.07 12.93
CA GLU A 305 -16.20 11.64 12.84
C GLU A 305 -14.96 10.85 12.50
N SER A 306 -14.70 9.79 13.25
CA SER A 306 -13.67 8.79 12.95
C SER A 306 -14.11 7.88 11.78
N PRO A 307 -13.18 7.09 11.18
CA PRO A 307 -13.55 6.08 10.19
C PRO A 307 -14.63 5.11 10.68
N PHE A 308 -14.59 4.79 11.97
CA PHE A 308 -15.53 3.87 12.61
C PHE A 308 -16.94 4.48 12.73
N ASP A 309 -17.03 5.77 13.03
CA ASP A 309 -18.30 6.51 13.08
C ASP A 309 -18.92 6.57 11.66
N ARG A 310 -18.14 6.96 10.65
CA ARG A 310 -18.58 7.01 9.25
C ARG A 310 -19.10 5.66 8.73
N MET A 311 -18.42 4.54 9.09
CA MET A 311 -18.89 3.20 8.72
C MET A 311 -20.21 2.85 9.43
N LEU A 312 -20.36 3.19 10.70
CA LEU A 312 -21.60 2.92 11.46
C LEU A 312 -22.76 3.76 10.95
N ASP A 313 -22.55 5.03 10.60
CA ASP A 313 -23.56 5.93 10.05
C ASP A 313 -24.05 5.48 8.66
N ASP A 314 -23.16 4.88 7.85
CA ASP A 314 -23.52 4.22 6.59
C ASP A 314 -24.13 2.80 6.79
N GLY A 315 -24.38 2.40 8.05
CA GLY A 315 -25.05 1.14 8.41
C GLY A 315 -24.17 -0.10 8.29
N ILE A 316 -22.84 0.06 8.16
CA ILE A 316 -21.88 -1.04 8.06
C ILE A 316 -21.67 -1.65 9.45
N LYS A 317 -22.00 -2.94 9.57
CA LYS A 317 -21.75 -3.71 10.80
C LYS A 317 -20.46 -4.49 10.65
N TYR A 318 -19.59 -4.39 11.63
CA TYR A 318 -18.30 -5.08 11.64
C TYR A 318 -17.93 -5.56 13.05
N THR A 319 -17.06 -6.56 13.11
CA THR A 319 -16.41 -7.03 14.34
C THR A 319 -14.99 -6.49 14.47
N MET A 320 -14.37 -6.16 13.35
CA MET A 320 -13.05 -5.52 13.26
C MET A 320 -13.09 -4.51 12.10
N ALA A 321 -12.44 -3.36 12.25
CA ALA A 321 -12.30 -2.37 11.19
C ALA A 321 -10.94 -1.66 11.28
N GLY A 322 -10.47 -1.15 10.14
CA GLY A 322 -9.26 -0.35 10.01
C GLY A 322 -9.34 0.55 8.78
N GLU A 323 -8.52 1.58 8.76
CA GLU A 323 -8.44 2.51 7.63
C GLU A 323 -6.98 2.83 7.31
N ASN A 324 -6.66 2.86 6.02
CA ASN A 324 -5.45 3.46 5.50
C ASN A 324 -5.80 4.66 4.64
N LEU A 325 -4.98 5.69 4.70
CA LEU A 325 -5.06 6.87 3.85
C LEU A 325 -3.74 7.09 3.11
N ALA A 326 -3.84 7.50 1.85
CA ALA A 326 -2.71 7.99 1.08
C ALA A 326 -3.10 9.25 0.30
N TYR A 327 -2.15 10.16 0.05
CA TYR A 327 -2.39 11.43 -0.61
C TYR A 327 -1.19 11.86 -1.46
N GLY A 328 -1.46 12.30 -2.67
CA GLY A 328 -0.45 12.89 -3.54
C GLY A 328 0.45 11.89 -4.29
N GLN A 329 0.31 10.58 -4.07
CA GLN A 329 0.93 9.58 -4.94
C GLN A 329 0.18 9.55 -6.27
N TYR A 330 0.88 9.81 -7.36
CA TYR A 330 0.28 10.02 -8.70
C TYR A 330 -0.32 8.76 -9.35
N SER A 331 -0.16 7.59 -8.73
CA SER A 331 -0.80 6.35 -9.14
C SER A 331 -1.07 5.41 -7.96
N SER A 332 -1.98 4.46 -8.16
CA SER A 332 -2.30 3.39 -7.19
C SER A 332 -1.09 2.53 -6.82
N ILE A 333 -0.16 2.31 -7.76
CA ILE A 333 1.08 1.56 -7.53
C ILE A 333 1.95 2.30 -6.50
N PHE A 334 2.21 3.59 -6.71
CA PHE A 334 3.01 4.40 -5.77
C PHE A 334 2.30 4.59 -4.43
N ALA A 335 0.96 4.66 -4.41
CA ALA A 335 0.20 4.69 -3.16
C ALA A 335 0.37 3.38 -2.38
N HIS A 336 0.20 2.23 -3.05
CA HIS A 336 0.35 0.92 -2.43
C HIS A 336 1.75 0.68 -1.87
N GLU A 337 2.79 0.94 -2.68
CA GLU A 337 4.18 0.74 -2.25
C GLU A 337 4.55 1.67 -1.08
N GLY A 338 4.04 2.91 -1.08
CA GLY A 338 4.18 3.84 0.05
C GLY A 338 3.47 3.35 1.32
N LEU A 339 2.25 2.83 1.20
CA LEU A 339 1.50 2.25 2.31
C LEU A 339 2.21 1.01 2.88
N MET A 340 2.77 0.15 2.02
CA MET A 340 3.55 -1.02 2.43
C MET A 340 4.86 -0.65 3.15
N ASN A 341 5.45 0.51 2.85
CA ASN A 341 6.65 1.02 3.52
C ASN A 341 6.36 1.87 4.79
N SER A 342 5.08 2.12 5.09
CA SER A 342 4.64 2.74 6.34
C SER A 342 4.13 1.66 7.30
N LEU A 343 4.77 1.50 8.47
CA LEU A 343 4.53 0.35 9.35
C LEU A 343 3.05 0.20 9.74
N GLY A 344 2.40 1.28 10.17
CA GLY A 344 0.98 1.21 10.58
C GLY A 344 0.03 0.85 9.44
N HIS A 345 0.28 1.38 8.23
CA HIS A 345 -0.54 1.04 7.06
C HIS A 345 -0.27 -0.40 6.59
N ARG A 346 1.00 -0.83 6.61
CA ARG A 346 1.39 -2.22 6.32
C ARG A 346 0.71 -3.21 7.29
N GLU A 347 0.64 -2.88 8.58
CA GLU A 347 -0.03 -3.71 9.58
C GLU A 347 -1.52 -3.89 9.26
N ASN A 348 -2.21 -2.87 8.76
CA ASN A 348 -3.60 -2.98 8.29
C ASN A 348 -3.70 -3.85 7.03
N ILE A 349 -2.86 -3.60 6.00
CA ILE A 349 -2.85 -4.40 4.77
C ILE A 349 -2.62 -5.88 5.09
N LEU A 350 -1.71 -6.19 6.01
CA LEU A 350 -1.34 -7.55 6.37
C LEU A 350 -2.09 -8.09 7.61
N GLN A 351 -3.11 -7.40 8.10
CA GLN A 351 -3.93 -7.90 9.22
C GLN A 351 -4.69 -9.16 8.82
N GLU A 352 -4.38 -10.29 9.47
CA GLU A 352 -4.97 -11.59 9.16
C GLU A 352 -6.49 -11.62 9.36
N GLY A 353 -6.97 -10.87 10.37
CA GLY A 353 -8.37 -10.84 10.75
C GLY A 353 -9.32 -10.14 9.77
N PHE A 354 -8.82 -9.32 8.84
CA PHE A 354 -9.67 -8.65 7.85
C PHE A 354 -10.11 -9.60 6.74
N THR A 355 -11.37 -9.44 6.29
CA THR A 355 -11.99 -10.29 5.26
C THR A 355 -12.58 -9.49 4.10
N TYR A 356 -12.85 -8.20 4.27
CA TYR A 356 -13.39 -7.32 3.24
C TYR A 356 -12.59 -6.02 3.16
N LEU A 357 -12.58 -5.46 1.95
CA LEU A 357 -11.95 -4.16 1.65
C LEU A 357 -12.84 -3.36 0.70
N GLY A 358 -13.06 -2.10 1.02
CA GLY A 358 -13.61 -1.10 0.13
C GLY A 358 -12.61 0.03 -0.07
N VAL A 359 -12.35 0.40 -1.31
CA VAL A 359 -11.41 1.46 -1.67
C VAL A 359 -12.12 2.62 -2.32
N GLY A 360 -11.85 3.83 -1.86
CA GLY A 360 -12.32 5.08 -2.45
C GLY A 360 -11.15 5.94 -2.92
N VAL A 361 -11.30 6.59 -4.08
CA VAL A 361 -10.30 7.52 -4.62
C VAL A 361 -10.99 8.77 -5.12
N ALA A 362 -10.44 9.95 -4.84
CA ALA A 362 -10.91 11.23 -5.36
C ALA A 362 -9.72 12.12 -5.73
N PHE A 363 -9.93 13.08 -6.63
CA PHE A 363 -8.94 14.06 -7.03
C PHE A 363 -9.34 15.45 -6.53
N ASN A 364 -8.38 16.25 -6.06
CA ASN A 364 -8.61 17.65 -5.73
C ASN A 364 -8.50 18.55 -7.00
N GLU A 365 -8.62 19.87 -6.81
CA GLU A 365 -8.51 20.85 -7.91
C GLU A 365 -7.11 20.89 -8.57
N ASP A 366 -6.07 20.41 -7.87
CA ASP A 366 -4.70 20.29 -8.38
C ASP A 366 -4.41 18.91 -8.97
N GLU A 367 -5.44 18.12 -9.27
CA GLU A 367 -5.39 16.76 -9.81
C GLU A 367 -4.62 15.76 -8.92
N GLN A 368 -4.48 16.07 -7.63
CA GLN A 368 -3.81 15.19 -6.67
C GLN A 368 -4.80 14.15 -6.13
N PRO A 369 -4.47 12.85 -6.22
CA PRO A 369 -5.37 11.82 -5.74
C PRO A 369 -5.29 11.64 -4.21
N TYR A 370 -6.46 11.41 -3.62
CA TYR A 370 -6.69 10.99 -2.25
C TYR A 370 -7.23 9.57 -2.25
N TYR A 371 -6.62 8.69 -1.49
CA TYR A 371 -6.96 7.28 -1.40
C TYR A 371 -7.41 6.94 0.02
N THR A 372 -8.50 6.19 0.12
CA THR A 372 -9.00 5.62 1.38
C THR A 372 -9.21 4.12 1.19
N GLU A 373 -8.56 3.30 2.00
CA GLU A 373 -8.80 1.87 2.13
C GLU A 373 -9.52 1.61 3.45
N ASN A 374 -10.75 1.13 3.40
CA ASN A 374 -11.50 0.70 4.59
C ASN A 374 -11.57 -0.82 4.65
N PHE A 375 -10.96 -1.38 5.69
CA PHE A 375 -10.90 -2.81 5.96
C PHE A 375 -11.94 -3.18 7.01
N ILE A 376 -12.64 -4.30 6.82
CA ILE A 376 -13.57 -4.81 7.84
C ILE A 376 -13.57 -6.34 7.94
N THR A 377 -14.11 -6.82 9.06
CA THR A 377 -14.58 -8.19 9.25
C THR A 377 -16.03 -8.12 9.76
N LYS A 378 -16.93 -8.85 9.13
CA LYS A 378 -18.37 -8.91 9.52
C LYS A 378 -18.61 -9.88 10.65
#